data_8567680caf1724cd0fc496478e6fafb6
#
_entry.id   8567680caf1724cd0fc496478e6fafb6
#
_cell.length_a   1.000
_cell.length_b   1.000
_cell.length_c   1.000
_cell.angle_alpha   90.00
_cell.angle_beta   90.00
_cell.angle_gamma   90.00
#
_symmetry.space_group_name_H-M   'P 1'
#
loop_
_entity.id
_entity.type
_entity.pdbx_description
1 polymer ?
#
loop_
_entity_poly.entity_id
_entity_poly.type
_entity_poly.pdbx_seq_one_letter_code
_entity_poly.pdbx_strand_id
1 'polypeptide(L)'
;LQRDVDFWVRVYSQITTLQGFLHDERNLAIVYSTVDLPPTERPGSPVRRQLIDNERTRWADALREAAVATEQAAAPSGADALRALELWGAEATPDTLRAAAEAVRFQLGQADRFRAGIVRSGQWESHIARTFDSLGLPPELAALPHVESSFTPTAYSKVGASGLWQFMPGTGRRFMRVDDIVDERLDPFRSTEAAAKLLLYNYRTLGSWPLAITAYNHGTGGMRRAREQLGTDNFAVIARRYQSRSFGFASRNFYPSFLAALTIDQNPQRYFPDVQRAPELVFHEVPMPGYAEVATLERALGIPRETLRELNPALRPAVWSGEKFVPRGYRLRLPSGESLSAAQLIEQVGADRLFVAQVAPRTHAVRRGETLTRIAKRYGFSVAELAKLNDLPTDAKLRRGQQLRLADERPATLASALTLDSAAGAAP
;
A
#
# COMPACT_ATOMS: atom_id res chain seq x y z
N LEU A 1 19.95 13.54 -12.23
CA LEU A 1 19.20 13.09 -11.06
C LEU A 1 19.06 14.17 -9.98
N GLN A 2 20.11 14.99 -9.70
CA GLN A 2 20.01 15.96 -8.61
C GLN A 2 18.82 16.92 -8.79
N ARG A 3 18.61 17.45 -9.99
CA ARG A 3 17.45 18.32 -10.31
C ARG A 3 16.11 17.60 -10.06
N ASP A 4 16.04 16.29 -10.33
CA ASP A 4 14.84 15.51 -10.08
C ASP A 4 14.62 15.30 -8.57
N VAL A 5 15.69 15.07 -7.81
CA VAL A 5 15.65 14.98 -6.34
C VAL A 5 15.20 16.30 -5.72
N ASP A 6 15.78 17.43 -6.16
CA ASP A 6 15.44 18.78 -5.67
C ASP A 6 13.96 19.11 -5.89
N PHE A 7 13.41 18.71 -7.05
CA PHE A 7 11.98 18.84 -7.32
C PHE A 7 11.13 18.06 -6.31
N TRP A 8 11.48 16.80 -6.06
CA TRP A 8 10.72 15.96 -5.10
C TRP A 8 10.89 16.45 -3.66
N VAL A 9 12.06 16.98 -3.29
CA VAL A 9 12.22 17.65 -1.98
C VAL A 9 11.22 18.80 -1.83
N ARG A 10 11.04 19.64 -2.87
CA ARG A 10 10.04 20.72 -2.85
C ARG A 10 8.61 20.18 -2.76
N VAL A 11 8.27 19.12 -3.49
CA VAL A 11 6.95 18.48 -3.43
C VAL A 11 6.65 17.95 -2.03
N TYR A 12 7.65 17.37 -1.35
CA TYR A 12 7.50 16.76 -0.03
C TYR A 12 7.62 17.74 1.13
N SER A 13 8.17 18.95 0.92
CA SER A 13 8.44 19.86 2.03
C SER A 13 7.87 21.27 1.87
N GLN A 14 7.54 21.74 0.65
CA GLN A 14 7.15 23.12 0.43
C GLN A 14 5.68 23.32 0.10
N ILE A 15 5.05 22.39 -0.62
CA ILE A 15 3.67 22.50 -1.07
C ILE A 15 2.80 21.37 -0.48
N THR A 16 1.64 21.75 0.03
CA THR A 16 0.68 20.82 0.68
C THR A 16 -0.26 20.18 -0.34
N THR A 17 -1.15 19.30 0.12
CA THR A 17 -2.23 18.72 -0.71
C THR A 17 -3.30 19.74 -1.16
N LEU A 18 -3.16 21.01 -0.77
CA LEU A 18 -3.94 22.14 -1.28
C LEU A 18 -3.22 22.91 -2.39
N GLN A 19 -2.06 22.45 -2.82
CA GLN A 19 -1.24 23.08 -3.85
C GLN A 19 -0.66 22.03 -4.79
N GLY A 20 -0.20 22.46 -5.95
CA GLY A 20 0.55 21.62 -6.87
C GLY A 20 1.43 22.42 -7.82
N PHE A 21 2.47 21.79 -8.32
CA PHE A 21 3.33 22.37 -9.37
C PHE A 21 2.81 21.99 -10.75
N LEU A 22 2.75 22.98 -11.64
CA LEU A 22 2.80 22.74 -13.08
C LEU A 22 4.26 22.75 -13.51
N HIS A 23 4.71 21.69 -14.14
CA HIS A 23 6.11 21.47 -14.45
C HIS A 23 6.27 20.71 -15.78
N ASP A 24 7.46 20.73 -16.34
CA ASP A 24 7.79 19.88 -17.48
C ASP A 24 7.96 18.41 -17.03
N GLU A 25 7.33 17.47 -17.75
CA GLU A 25 7.38 16.05 -17.41
C GLU A 25 8.78 15.43 -17.53
N ARG A 26 9.64 15.98 -18.41
CA ARG A 26 10.95 15.44 -18.74
C ARG A 26 12.09 16.16 -18.01
N ASN A 27 11.92 17.46 -17.76
CA ASN A 27 12.88 18.30 -17.04
C ASN A 27 12.24 18.89 -15.78
N LEU A 28 12.33 18.16 -14.66
CA LEU A 28 11.72 18.56 -13.39
C LEU A 28 12.30 19.85 -12.77
N ALA A 29 13.43 20.36 -13.30
CA ALA A 29 13.93 21.66 -12.92
C ALA A 29 13.02 22.80 -13.40
N ILE A 30 12.24 22.57 -14.47
CA ILE A 30 11.32 23.54 -15.04
C ILE A 30 9.97 23.43 -14.34
N VAL A 31 9.71 24.35 -13.43
CA VAL A 31 8.42 24.53 -12.76
C VAL A 31 7.80 25.82 -13.25
N TYR A 32 6.71 25.70 -13.97
CA TYR A 32 6.03 26.83 -14.61
C TYR A 32 5.28 27.70 -13.59
N SER A 33 4.47 27.06 -12.74
CA SER A 33 3.70 27.75 -11.70
C SER A 33 3.35 26.83 -10.56
N THR A 34 2.90 27.45 -9.44
CA THR A 34 2.20 26.78 -8.34
C THR A 34 0.72 27.07 -8.49
N VAL A 35 -0.10 26.04 -8.38
CA VAL A 35 -1.56 26.12 -8.45
C VAL A 35 -2.12 25.88 -7.06
N ASP A 36 -2.89 26.85 -6.55
CA ASP A 36 -3.64 26.70 -5.30
C ASP A 36 -4.98 26.00 -5.58
N LEU A 37 -5.31 25.00 -4.77
CA LEU A 37 -6.52 24.22 -4.90
C LEU A 37 -7.52 24.60 -3.82
N PRO A 38 -8.82 24.79 -4.15
CA PRO A 38 -9.84 25.16 -3.18
C PRO A 38 -9.91 24.13 -2.02
N PRO A 39 -9.79 24.59 -0.75
CA PRO A 39 -9.81 23.68 0.41
C PRO A 39 -11.18 23.05 0.64
N THR A 40 -12.28 23.71 0.22
CA THR A 40 -13.66 23.22 0.33
C THR A 40 -13.96 22.08 -0.64
N GLU A 41 -13.14 21.92 -1.68
CA GLU A 41 -13.30 20.91 -2.70
C GLU A 41 -12.51 19.64 -2.37
N ARG A 42 -13.18 18.48 -2.39
CA ARG A 42 -12.50 17.19 -2.17
C ARG A 42 -11.48 16.88 -3.27
N PRO A 43 -10.43 16.13 -2.96
CA PRO A 43 -9.47 15.67 -3.96
C PRO A 43 -10.14 14.97 -5.15
N GLY A 44 -9.79 15.39 -6.37
CA GLY A 44 -10.35 14.83 -7.61
C GLY A 44 -11.78 15.29 -7.94
N SER A 45 -12.31 16.35 -7.29
CA SER A 45 -13.58 16.97 -7.68
C SER A 45 -13.51 17.52 -9.13
N PRO A 46 -14.66 17.69 -9.81
CA PRO A 46 -14.70 18.34 -11.11
C PRO A 46 -14.09 19.75 -11.09
N VAL A 47 -14.34 20.51 -10.03
CA VAL A 47 -13.82 21.88 -9.87
C VAL A 47 -12.30 21.91 -9.85
N ARG A 48 -11.67 21.06 -9.00
CA ARG A 48 -10.19 20.97 -8.96
C ARG A 48 -9.61 20.50 -10.28
N ARG A 49 -10.25 19.54 -10.95
CA ARG A 49 -9.79 19.07 -12.27
C ARG A 49 -9.84 20.17 -13.31
N GLN A 50 -10.96 20.87 -13.39
CA GLN A 50 -11.12 21.96 -14.35
C GLN A 50 -10.07 23.07 -14.14
N LEU A 51 -9.82 23.45 -12.87
CA LEU A 51 -8.77 24.43 -12.54
C LEU A 51 -7.39 23.97 -13.03
N ILE A 52 -7.03 22.71 -12.75
CA ILE A 52 -5.75 22.14 -13.19
C ILE A 52 -5.67 22.10 -14.73
N ASP A 53 -6.73 21.69 -15.40
CA ASP A 53 -6.75 21.56 -16.85
C ASP A 53 -6.67 22.96 -17.53
N ASN A 54 -7.34 23.97 -16.99
CA ASN A 54 -7.22 25.34 -17.46
C ASN A 54 -5.79 25.86 -17.36
N GLU A 55 -5.15 25.65 -16.22
CA GLU A 55 -3.76 26.08 -15.99
C GLU A 55 -2.77 25.33 -16.88
N ARG A 56 -3.00 24.03 -17.12
CA ARG A 56 -2.19 23.24 -18.08
C ARG A 56 -2.31 23.77 -19.49
N THR A 57 -3.54 24.09 -19.92
CA THR A 57 -3.79 24.66 -21.27
C THR A 57 -3.10 26.01 -21.40
N ARG A 58 -3.24 26.89 -20.40
CA ARG A 58 -2.58 28.19 -20.38
C ARG A 58 -1.06 28.09 -20.61
N TRP A 59 -0.39 27.20 -19.88
CA TRP A 59 1.05 27.01 -20.03
C TRP A 59 1.44 26.32 -21.35
N ALA A 60 0.63 25.37 -21.82
CA ALA A 60 0.86 24.77 -23.13
C ALA A 60 0.77 25.80 -24.27
N ASP A 61 -0.19 26.72 -24.20
CA ASP A 61 -0.36 27.78 -25.19
C ASP A 61 0.78 28.81 -25.11
N ALA A 62 1.19 29.18 -23.91
CA ALA A 62 2.35 30.05 -23.68
C ALA A 62 3.67 29.46 -24.26
N LEU A 63 3.88 28.16 -24.08
CA LEU A 63 5.03 27.45 -24.66
C LEU A 63 4.99 27.40 -26.18
N ARG A 64 3.80 27.24 -26.78
CA ARG A 64 3.62 27.30 -28.25
C ARG A 64 3.89 28.70 -28.78
N GLU A 65 3.40 29.75 -28.11
CA GLU A 65 3.68 31.14 -28.45
C GLU A 65 5.22 31.43 -28.39
N ALA A 66 5.85 30.99 -27.29
CA ALA A 66 7.29 31.13 -27.12
C ALA A 66 8.08 30.41 -28.24
N ALA A 67 7.62 29.22 -28.67
CA ALA A 67 8.23 28.47 -29.76
C ALA A 67 8.17 29.24 -31.09
N VAL A 68 7.01 29.82 -31.44
CA VAL A 68 6.82 30.62 -32.65
C VAL A 68 7.67 31.89 -32.61
N ALA A 69 7.67 32.60 -31.48
CA ALA A 69 8.47 33.79 -31.30
C ALA A 69 9.98 33.51 -31.46
N THR A 70 10.46 32.42 -30.88
CA THR A 70 11.86 31.97 -31.00
C THR A 70 12.22 31.64 -32.48
N GLU A 71 11.34 30.97 -33.20
CA GLU A 71 11.54 30.63 -34.62
C GLU A 71 11.60 31.88 -35.52
N GLN A 72 10.82 32.89 -35.18
CA GLN A 72 10.78 34.16 -35.88
C GLN A 72 11.84 35.17 -35.42
N ALA A 73 12.71 34.83 -34.48
CA ALA A 73 13.65 35.71 -33.81
C ALA A 73 12.96 36.98 -33.22
N ALA A 74 11.73 36.86 -32.77
CA ALA A 74 10.89 37.90 -32.19
C ALA A 74 10.68 37.69 -30.69
N ALA A 75 10.29 38.73 -29.96
CA ALA A 75 9.85 38.58 -28.58
C ALA A 75 8.36 38.14 -28.55
N PRO A 76 7.97 37.19 -27.72
CA PRO A 76 6.55 36.85 -27.53
C PRO A 76 5.82 38.02 -26.88
N SER A 77 4.51 38.12 -27.12
CA SER A 77 3.66 39.17 -26.56
C SER A 77 3.12 38.80 -25.16
N GLY A 78 2.95 37.51 -24.88
CA GLY A 78 2.39 37.01 -23.64
C GLY A 78 3.42 36.96 -22.51
N ALA A 79 3.03 37.43 -21.31
CA ALA A 79 3.88 37.36 -20.10
C ALA A 79 4.30 35.93 -19.75
N ASP A 80 3.40 34.96 -19.87
CA ASP A 80 3.67 33.54 -19.61
C ASP A 80 4.65 32.97 -20.65
N ALA A 81 4.58 33.42 -21.91
CA ALA A 81 5.52 33.00 -22.96
C ALA A 81 6.94 33.60 -22.74
N LEU A 82 7.05 34.84 -22.29
CA LEU A 82 8.30 35.42 -21.83
C LEU A 82 8.89 34.64 -20.67
N ARG A 83 8.05 34.31 -19.69
CA ARG A 83 8.45 33.49 -18.52
C ARG A 83 8.90 32.11 -18.94
N ALA A 84 8.26 31.48 -19.92
CA ALA A 84 8.69 30.21 -20.46
C ALA A 84 10.09 30.26 -21.04
N LEU A 85 10.43 31.33 -21.83
CA LEU A 85 11.76 31.52 -22.35
C LEU A 85 12.82 31.72 -21.26
N GLU A 86 12.50 32.46 -20.19
CA GLU A 86 13.39 32.63 -19.04
C GLU A 86 13.68 31.30 -18.35
N LEU A 87 12.64 30.47 -18.11
CA LEU A 87 12.75 29.19 -17.43
C LEU A 87 13.60 28.19 -18.24
N TRP A 88 13.46 28.17 -19.55
CA TRP A 88 14.22 27.29 -20.44
C TRP A 88 15.61 27.82 -20.77
N GLY A 89 15.81 29.13 -20.69
CA GLY A 89 17.12 29.78 -20.93
C GLY A 89 17.77 29.31 -22.24
N ALA A 90 19.01 28.87 -22.18
CA ALA A 90 19.73 28.39 -23.36
C ALA A 90 19.15 27.12 -24.02
N GLU A 91 18.27 26.37 -23.31
CA GLU A 91 17.59 25.20 -23.85
C GLU A 91 16.29 25.56 -24.62
N ALA A 92 15.89 26.84 -24.68
CA ALA A 92 14.68 27.36 -25.32
C ALA A 92 14.79 27.35 -26.86
N THR A 93 14.84 26.19 -27.48
CA THR A 93 14.70 26.06 -28.93
C THR A 93 13.24 25.88 -29.33
N PRO A 94 12.83 26.22 -30.57
CA PRO A 94 11.47 25.99 -31.04
C PRO A 94 10.96 24.54 -30.82
N ASP A 95 11.80 23.54 -31.10
CA ASP A 95 11.47 22.15 -30.96
C ASP A 95 11.35 21.75 -29.48
N THR A 96 12.26 22.24 -28.63
CA THR A 96 12.18 22.01 -27.17
C THR A 96 10.88 22.55 -26.59
N LEU A 97 10.52 23.80 -26.96
CA LEU A 97 9.33 24.48 -26.46
C LEU A 97 8.04 23.82 -26.96
N ARG A 98 7.98 23.37 -28.24
CA ARG A 98 6.86 22.58 -28.75
C ARG A 98 6.72 21.25 -28.02
N ALA A 99 7.82 20.55 -27.79
CA ALA A 99 7.81 19.30 -27.02
C ALA A 99 7.39 19.52 -25.56
N ALA A 100 7.79 20.64 -24.95
CA ALA A 100 7.40 21.03 -23.61
C ALA A 100 5.90 21.36 -23.50
N ALA A 101 5.31 21.99 -24.53
CA ALA A 101 3.87 22.24 -24.56
C ALA A 101 3.02 20.98 -24.43
N GLU A 102 3.49 19.85 -24.98
CA GLU A 102 2.84 18.54 -24.86
C GLU A 102 3.21 17.80 -23.56
N ALA A 103 4.19 18.30 -22.81
CA ALA A 103 4.76 17.68 -21.62
C ALA A 103 4.39 18.41 -20.31
N VAL A 104 3.49 19.40 -20.34
CA VAL A 104 3.02 20.11 -19.14
C VAL A 104 2.26 19.16 -18.22
N ARG A 105 2.79 18.96 -17.00
CA ARG A 105 2.26 18.03 -16.03
C ARG A 105 1.93 18.74 -14.72
N PHE A 106 0.89 18.27 -14.03
CA PHE A 106 0.55 18.69 -12.68
C PHE A 106 1.04 17.66 -11.65
N GLN A 107 1.79 18.11 -10.64
CA GLN A 107 2.20 17.33 -9.49
C GLN A 107 1.61 17.91 -8.21
N LEU A 108 0.74 17.16 -7.55
CA LEU A 108 0.16 17.54 -6.26
C LEU A 108 1.23 17.58 -5.17
N GLY A 109 1.20 18.60 -4.33
CA GLY A 109 2.04 18.71 -3.15
C GLY A 109 1.73 17.64 -2.10
N GLN A 110 2.70 17.38 -1.24
CA GLN A 110 2.60 16.32 -0.21
C GLN A 110 3.24 16.72 1.13
N ALA A 111 3.59 17.97 1.36
CA ALA A 111 4.30 18.40 2.56
C ALA A 111 3.53 18.06 3.85
N ASP A 112 2.22 18.27 3.86
CA ASP A 112 1.34 17.91 4.98
C ASP A 112 1.33 16.39 5.26
N ARG A 113 1.25 15.57 4.21
CA ARG A 113 1.29 14.11 4.32
C ARG A 113 2.66 13.61 4.75
N PHE A 114 3.72 14.18 4.18
CA PHE A 114 5.09 13.81 4.49
C PHE A 114 5.43 14.13 5.94
N ARG A 115 5.08 15.34 6.43
CA ARG A 115 5.21 15.72 7.84
C ARG A 115 4.48 14.75 8.76
N ALA A 116 3.24 14.42 8.46
CA ALA A 116 2.49 13.42 9.21
C ALA A 116 3.12 12.02 9.11
N GLY A 117 3.76 11.69 7.99
CA GLY A 117 4.54 10.47 7.79
C GLY A 117 5.75 10.39 8.71
N ILE A 118 6.52 11.48 8.86
CA ILE A 118 7.64 11.55 9.81
C ILE A 118 7.15 11.30 11.24
N VAL A 119 6.03 11.91 11.64
CA VAL A 119 5.48 11.65 12.99
C VAL A 119 5.18 10.16 13.15
N ARG A 120 4.48 9.55 12.20
CA ARG A 120 4.11 8.13 12.28
C ARG A 120 5.30 7.18 12.23
N SER A 121 6.37 7.52 11.49
CA SER A 121 7.52 6.62 11.28
C SER A 121 8.14 6.13 12.58
N GLY A 122 8.17 6.97 13.61
CA GLY A 122 8.71 6.62 14.93
C GLY A 122 8.10 5.36 15.56
N GLN A 123 6.85 5.03 15.20
CA GLN A 123 6.19 3.83 15.73
C GLN A 123 6.84 2.52 15.24
N TRP A 124 7.52 2.53 14.08
CA TRP A 124 8.04 1.30 13.45
C TRP A 124 9.52 1.38 13.08
N GLU A 125 10.15 2.53 13.21
CA GLU A 125 11.53 2.78 12.76
C GLU A 125 12.52 1.77 13.35
N SER A 126 12.45 1.53 14.67
CA SER A 126 13.32 0.56 15.35
C SER A 126 13.12 -0.87 14.80
N HIS A 127 11.87 -1.26 14.49
CA HIS A 127 11.59 -2.57 13.91
C HIS A 127 12.12 -2.68 12.48
N ILE A 128 11.92 -1.64 11.66
CA ILE A 128 12.42 -1.61 10.28
C ILE A 128 13.95 -1.72 10.28
N ALA A 129 14.61 -0.93 11.13
CA ALA A 129 16.07 -0.94 11.25
C ALA A 129 16.60 -2.32 11.64
N ARG A 130 16.06 -2.94 12.69
CA ARG A 130 16.46 -4.30 13.12
C ARG A 130 16.21 -5.34 12.02
N THR A 131 15.09 -5.25 11.31
CA THR A 131 14.75 -6.20 10.24
C THR A 131 15.72 -6.06 9.06
N PHE A 132 16.06 -4.84 8.68
CA PHE A 132 16.97 -4.59 7.57
C PHE A 132 18.40 -4.99 7.92
N ASP A 133 18.88 -4.65 9.10
CA ASP A 133 20.19 -5.05 9.62
C ASP A 133 20.36 -6.57 9.62
N SER A 134 19.34 -7.30 10.10
CA SER A 134 19.36 -8.78 10.14
C SER A 134 19.51 -9.44 8.78
N LEU A 135 19.21 -8.74 7.69
CA LEU A 135 19.34 -9.20 6.31
C LEU A 135 20.47 -8.51 5.55
N GLY A 136 21.27 -7.67 6.21
CA GLY A 136 22.37 -6.91 5.61
C GLY A 136 21.90 -5.88 4.57
N LEU A 137 20.72 -5.31 4.75
CA LEU A 137 20.18 -4.27 3.88
C LEU A 137 20.66 -2.88 4.32
N PRO A 138 20.91 -1.95 3.36
CA PRO A 138 21.22 -0.57 3.68
C PRO A 138 20.11 0.07 4.55
N PRO A 139 20.45 0.76 5.65
CA PRO A 139 19.47 1.38 6.54
C PRO A 139 18.67 2.50 5.86
N GLU A 140 19.22 3.12 4.83
CA GLU A 140 18.59 4.17 4.03
C GLU A 140 17.25 3.71 3.41
N LEU A 141 17.12 2.42 3.12
CA LEU A 141 15.88 1.85 2.56
C LEU A 141 14.68 1.98 3.51
N ALA A 142 14.91 2.27 4.79
CA ALA A 142 13.86 2.55 5.77
C ALA A 142 13.03 3.80 5.41
N ALA A 143 13.53 4.70 4.54
CA ALA A 143 12.80 5.85 4.05
C ALA A 143 11.74 5.52 2.97
N LEU A 144 11.73 4.29 2.41
CA LEU A 144 10.83 3.93 1.30
C LEU A 144 9.33 4.05 1.62
N PRO A 145 8.84 3.75 2.84
CA PRO A 145 7.44 3.95 3.18
C PRO A 145 6.95 5.40 3.11
N HIS A 146 7.84 6.40 3.17
CA HIS A 146 7.46 7.79 2.90
C HIS A 146 6.93 7.97 1.48
N VAL A 147 7.57 7.33 0.49
CA VAL A 147 7.16 7.38 -0.91
C VAL A 147 5.91 6.54 -1.15
N GLU A 148 5.81 5.38 -0.53
CA GLU A 148 4.73 4.41 -0.78
C GLU A 148 3.40 4.83 -0.15
N SER A 149 3.41 5.25 1.12
CA SER A 149 2.18 5.51 1.88
C SER A 149 2.27 6.70 2.83
N SER A 150 3.38 7.44 2.86
CA SER A 150 3.70 8.38 3.94
C SER A 150 3.54 7.72 5.32
N PHE A 151 4.04 6.50 5.49
CA PHE A 151 3.91 5.70 6.72
C PHE A 151 2.45 5.52 7.17
N THR A 152 1.51 5.28 6.27
CA THR A 152 0.11 5.04 6.60
C THR A 152 -0.21 3.55 6.54
N PRO A 153 -0.36 2.84 7.67
CA PRO A 153 -0.53 1.37 7.69
C PRO A 153 -1.85 0.92 7.09
N THR A 154 -2.87 1.79 7.11
CA THR A 154 -4.20 1.50 6.55
C THR A 154 -4.38 1.99 5.12
N ALA A 155 -3.31 2.43 4.46
CA ALA A 155 -3.40 2.95 3.09
C ALA A 155 -3.86 1.87 2.10
N TYR A 156 -4.82 2.24 1.25
CA TYR A 156 -5.28 1.44 0.11
C TYR A 156 -5.24 2.26 -1.16
N SER A 157 -4.60 1.72 -2.19
CA SER A 157 -4.62 2.34 -3.52
C SER A 157 -5.83 1.90 -4.34
N LYS A 158 -6.20 2.67 -5.36
CA LYS A 158 -7.27 2.33 -6.32
C LYS A 158 -7.00 1.03 -7.09
N VAL A 159 -5.75 0.62 -7.19
CA VAL A 159 -5.33 -0.61 -7.89
C VAL A 159 -5.10 -1.79 -6.94
N GLY A 160 -5.40 -1.63 -5.65
CA GLY A 160 -5.37 -2.70 -4.67
C GLY A 160 -4.05 -2.89 -3.93
N ALA A 161 -3.08 -1.99 -4.08
CA ALA A 161 -1.92 -1.97 -3.20
C ALA A 161 -2.33 -1.52 -1.80
N SER A 162 -1.74 -2.08 -0.75
CA SER A 162 -2.14 -1.77 0.62
C SER A 162 -1.02 -1.84 1.65
N GLY A 163 -1.24 -1.13 2.75
CA GLY A 163 -0.38 -1.08 3.91
C GLY A 163 0.77 -0.10 3.77
N LEU A 164 1.65 -0.12 4.78
CA LEU A 164 2.82 0.74 4.87
C LEU A 164 3.70 0.68 3.62
N TRP A 165 3.91 -0.54 3.11
CA TRP A 165 4.79 -0.89 2.00
C TRP A 165 4.08 -1.05 0.65
N GLN A 166 2.79 -0.74 0.56
CA GLN A 166 1.97 -0.77 -0.66
C GLN A 166 2.11 -2.04 -1.51
N PHE A 167 2.12 -3.20 -0.86
CA PHE A 167 2.14 -4.47 -1.59
C PHE A 167 0.87 -4.69 -2.41
N MET A 168 1.05 -5.05 -3.67
CA MET A 168 -0.02 -5.62 -4.49
C MET A 168 -0.39 -7.02 -3.96
N PRO A 169 -1.68 -7.45 -4.06
CA PRO A 169 -2.12 -8.75 -3.54
C PRO A 169 -1.30 -9.93 -4.08
N GLY A 170 -0.98 -9.92 -5.38
CA GLY A 170 -0.20 -10.98 -6.02
C GLY A 170 1.23 -11.07 -5.51
N THR A 171 1.88 -9.93 -5.29
CA THR A 171 3.23 -9.87 -4.72
C THR A 171 3.21 -10.21 -3.25
N GLY A 172 2.24 -9.69 -2.49
CA GLY A 172 2.10 -9.95 -1.05
C GLY A 172 1.98 -11.44 -0.73
N ARG A 173 1.14 -12.19 -1.46
CA ARG A 173 0.97 -13.65 -1.26
C ARG A 173 2.25 -14.48 -1.40
N ARG A 174 3.30 -13.93 -2.00
CA ARG A 174 4.60 -14.63 -2.11
C ARG A 174 5.40 -14.59 -0.80
N PHE A 175 5.10 -13.65 0.09
CA PHE A 175 5.91 -13.36 1.26
C PHE A 175 5.11 -13.37 2.58
N MET A 176 3.78 -13.24 2.51
CA MET A 176 2.92 -13.09 3.68
C MET A 176 1.51 -13.61 3.41
N ARG A 177 0.73 -13.79 4.46
CA ARG A 177 -0.66 -14.22 4.37
C ARG A 177 -1.56 -13.08 3.88
N VAL A 178 -2.29 -13.34 2.79
CA VAL A 178 -3.27 -12.41 2.20
C VAL A 178 -4.49 -13.21 1.76
N ASP A 179 -5.51 -13.24 2.61
CA ASP A 179 -6.78 -13.94 2.38
C ASP A 179 -7.99 -13.10 2.86
N ASP A 180 -9.17 -13.69 2.93
CA ASP A 180 -10.41 -13.02 3.33
C ASP A 180 -10.51 -12.80 4.86
N ILE A 181 -9.61 -13.38 5.65
CA ILE A 181 -9.59 -13.31 7.12
C ILE A 181 -8.43 -12.46 7.61
N VAL A 182 -7.24 -12.64 7.00
CA VAL A 182 -6.00 -11.95 7.36
C VAL A 182 -5.36 -11.34 6.13
N ASP A 183 -5.01 -10.07 6.21
CA ASP A 183 -4.24 -9.37 5.20
C ASP A 183 -3.00 -8.74 5.86
N GLU A 184 -1.91 -9.48 5.90
CA GLU A 184 -0.66 -9.05 6.55
C GLU A 184 0.03 -7.88 5.83
N ARG A 185 -0.45 -7.47 4.65
CA ARG A 185 0.02 -6.24 3.99
C ARG A 185 -0.31 -4.99 4.82
N LEU A 186 -1.38 -5.07 5.63
CA LEU A 186 -1.81 -4.01 6.55
C LEU A 186 -1.03 -4.03 7.87
N ASP A 187 -0.28 -5.10 8.14
CA ASP A 187 0.56 -5.22 9.33
C ASP A 187 1.93 -4.62 9.06
N PRO A 188 2.32 -3.49 9.70
CA PRO A 188 3.62 -2.86 9.48
C PRO A 188 4.81 -3.78 9.74
N PHE A 189 4.70 -4.66 10.73
CA PHE A 189 5.78 -5.56 11.12
C PHE A 189 5.97 -6.69 10.10
N ARG A 190 4.88 -7.38 9.72
CA ARG A 190 4.91 -8.47 8.74
C ARG A 190 5.25 -7.96 7.33
N SER A 191 4.66 -6.83 6.94
CA SER A 191 4.95 -6.23 5.64
C SER A 191 6.38 -5.69 5.55
N THR A 192 7.01 -5.27 6.65
CA THR A 192 8.43 -4.91 6.69
C THR A 192 9.34 -6.11 6.39
N GLU A 193 9.10 -7.26 7.04
CA GLU A 193 9.83 -8.50 6.74
C GLU A 193 9.71 -8.90 5.27
N ALA A 194 8.51 -8.74 4.70
CA ALA A 194 8.25 -9.03 3.29
C ALA A 194 8.94 -8.03 2.35
N ALA A 195 8.93 -6.74 2.69
CA ALA A 195 9.59 -5.69 1.92
C ALA A 195 11.12 -5.89 1.88
N ALA A 196 11.71 -6.23 3.03
CA ALA A 196 13.13 -6.54 3.13
C ALA A 196 13.52 -7.72 2.21
N LYS A 197 12.74 -8.80 2.21
CA LYS A 197 12.96 -9.96 1.32
C LYS A 197 12.81 -9.60 -0.16
N LEU A 198 11.82 -8.76 -0.52
CA LEU A 198 11.62 -8.31 -1.89
C LEU A 198 12.75 -7.40 -2.36
N LEU A 199 13.20 -6.45 -1.55
CA LEU A 199 14.31 -5.55 -1.86
C LEU A 199 15.62 -6.35 -2.03
N LEU A 200 15.89 -7.30 -1.14
CA LEU A 200 17.04 -8.19 -1.27
C LEU A 200 17.00 -9.03 -2.54
N TYR A 201 15.84 -9.58 -2.89
CA TYR A 201 15.63 -10.31 -4.15
C TYR A 201 15.88 -9.41 -5.37
N ASN A 202 15.36 -8.18 -5.36
CA ASN A 202 15.58 -7.23 -6.44
C ASN A 202 17.07 -6.90 -6.59
N TYR A 203 17.75 -6.63 -5.47
CA TYR A 203 19.18 -6.33 -5.47
C TYR A 203 20.02 -7.51 -5.99
N ARG A 204 19.78 -8.72 -5.50
CA ARG A 204 20.48 -9.92 -5.98
C ARG A 204 20.29 -10.18 -7.48
N THR A 205 19.13 -9.79 -8.02
CA THR A 205 18.81 -9.96 -9.45
C THR A 205 19.43 -8.86 -10.31
N LEU A 206 19.50 -7.63 -9.81
CA LEU A 206 19.86 -6.45 -10.61
C LEU A 206 21.27 -5.91 -10.31
N GLY A 207 21.87 -6.27 -9.17
CA GLY A 207 23.22 -5.88 -8.78
C GLY A 207 23.41 -4.39 -8.41
N SER A 208 22.32 -3.60 -8.41
CA SER A 208 22.38 -2.14 -8.22
C SER A 208 21.19 -1.68 -7.38
N TRP A 209 21.43 -0.91 -6.32
CA TRP A 209 20.36 -0.38 -5.46
C TRP A 209 19.42 0.57 -6.19
N PRO A 210 19.88 1.52 -7.03
CA PRO A 210 18.97 2.35 -7.83
C PRO A 210 17.99 1.53 -8.67
N LEU A 211 18.47 0.45 -9.30
CA LEU A 211 17.62 -0.45 -10.07
C LEU A 211 16.72 -1.31 -9.17
N ALA A 212 17.22 -1.78 -8.03
CA ALA A 212 16.44 -2.59 -7.09
C ALA A 212 15.28 -1.82 -6.44
N ILE A 213 15.53 -0.56 -6.07
CA ILE A 213 14.52 0.36 -5.55
C ILE A 213 13.49 0.66 -6.66
N THR A 214 13.93 1.00 -7.87
CA THR A 214 13.00 1.23 -8.99
C THR A 214 12.19 -0.02 -9.32
N ALA A 215 12.79 -1.22 -9.20
CA ALA A 215 12.11 -2.49 -9.41
C ALA A 215 11.01 -2.78 -8.37
N TYR A 216 11.06 -2.16 -7.20
CA TYR A 216 9.98 -2.25 -6.22
C TYR A 216 8.66 -1.74 -6.80
N ASN A 217 8.71 -0.62 -7.52
CA ASN A 217 7.57 -0.02 -8.22
C ASN A 217 7.31 -0.66 -9.60
N HIS A 218 8.37 -0.77 -10.43
CA HIS A 218 8.24 -1.17 -11.84
C HIS A 218 8.25 -2.69 -12.06
N GLY A 219 8.71 -3.43 -11.07
CA GLY A 219 8.94 -4.86 -11.14
C GLY A 219 10.32 -5.24 -11.67
N THR A 220 10.89 -6.29 -11.08
CA THR A 220 12.25 -6.80 -11.35
C THR A 220 12.45 -7.14 -12.84
N GLY A 221 11.47 -7.80 -13.45
CA GLY A 221 11.52 -8.17 -14.88
C GLY A 221 11.57 -6.96 -15.82
N GLY A 222 10.88 -5.87 -15.45
CA GLY A 222 10.91 -4.62 -16.20
C GLY A 222 12.29 -3.96 -16.16
N MET A 223 12.88 -3.84 -14.97
CA MET A 223 14.20 -3.26 -14.81
C MET A 223 15.32 -4.11 -15.42
N ARG A 224 15.18 -5.43 -15.39
CA ARG A 224 16.11 -6.32 -16.09
C ARG A 224 16.11 -6.06 -17.61
N ARG A 225 14.93 -5.99 -18.23
CA ARG A 225 14.81 -5.67 -19.67
C ARG A 225 15.39 -4.28 -19.98
N ALA A 226 15.15 -3.27 -19.12
CA ALA A 226 15.73 -1.93 -19.31
C ALA A 226 17.27 -1.96 -19.34
N ARG A 227 17.88 -2.69 -18.39
CA ARG A 227 19.33 -2.88 -18.31
C ARG A 227 19.87 -3.61 -19.55
N GLU A 228 19.23 -4.71 -19.96
CA GLU A 228 19.62 -5.51 -21.12
C GLU A 228 19.51 -4.70 -22.43
N GLN A 229 18.41 -3.96 -22.64
CA GLN A 229 18.17 -3.17 -23.85
C GLN A 229 19.16 -2.02 -24.01
N LEU A 230 19.56 -1.40 -22.91
CA LEU A 230 20.47 -0.24 -22.94
C LEU A 230 21.94 -0.59 -22.67
N GLY A 231 22.21 -1.84 -22.30
CA GLY A 231 23.56 -2.31 -22.00
C GLY A 231 24.22 -1.60 -20.81
N THR A 232 23.41 -1.10 -19.85
CA THR A 232 23.94 -0.34 -18.71
C THR A 232 23.08 -0.52 -17.46
N ASP A 233 23.73 -0.44 -16.29
CA ASP A 233 23.10 -0.38 -14.96
C ASP A 233 23.00 1.06 -14.42
N ASN A 234 23.50 2.05 -15.18
CA ASN A 234 23.38 3.45 -14.82
C ASN A 234 21.92 3.92 -14.87
N PHE A 235 21.32 4.06 -13.69
CA PHE A 235 19.93 4.45 -13.55
C PHE A 235 19.61 5.80 -14.24
N ALA A 236 20.54 6.78 -14.22
CA ALA A 236 20.32 8.08 -14.85
C ALA A 236 20.14 7.93 -16.38
N VAL A 237 20.91 7.03 -17.00
CA VAL A 237 20.77 6.71 -18.42
C VAL A 237 19.46 5.99 -18.68
N ILE A 238 19.13 5.01 -17.85
CA ILE A 238 17.86 4.24 -17.97
C ILE A 238 16.66 5.18 -17.82
N ALA A 239 16.63 6.04 -16.82
CA ALA A 239 15.54 6.98 -16.57
C ALA A 239 15.29 7.94 -17.75
N ARG A 240 16.37 8.33 -18.48
CA ARG A 240 16.28 9.27 -19.60
C ARG A 240 16.02 8.60 -20.96
N ARG A 241 16.52 7.36 -21.17
CA ARG A 241 16.53 6.71 -22.49
C ARG A 241 15.60 5.50 -22.62
N TYR A 242 15.32 4.80 -21.50
CA TYR A 242 14.44 3.63 -21.58
C TYR A 242 13.00 4.03 -21.86
N GLN A 243 12.43 3.41 -22.89
CA GLN A 243 11.06 3.63 -23.29
C GLN A 243 10.30 2.28 -23.29
N SER A 244 9.24 2.21 -22.52
CA SER A 244 8.29 1.12 -22.60
C SER A 244 6.91 1.61 -22.13
N ARG A 245 5.87 0.90 -22.54
CA ARG A 245 4.48 1.26 -22.18
C ARG A 245 4.26 1.37 -20.67
N SER A 246 4.99 0.60 -19.87
CA SER A 246 4.86 0.56 -18.40
C SER A 246 5.88 1.41 -17.66
N PHE A 247 6.97 1.88 -18.32
CA PHE A 247 8.00 2.72 -17.70
C PHE A 247 7.70 4.20 -17.90
N GLY A 248 6.63 4.67 -17.27
CA GLY A 248 6.19 6.05 -17.32
C GLY A 248 6.80 6.95 -16.25
N PHE A 249 6.18 8.10 -16.05
CA PHE A 249 6.62 9.13 -15.09
C PHE A 249 6.85 8.57 -13.68
N ALA A 250 5.93 7.78 -13.15
CA ALA A 250 6.05 7.20 -11.80
C ALA A 250 7.31 6.34 -11.64
N SER A 251 7.59 5.44 -12.61
CA SER A 251 8.75 4.56 -12.53
C SER A 251 10.07 5.31 -12.72
N ARG A 252 10.12 6.30 -13.63
CA ARG A 252 11.31 7.16 -13.84
C ARG A 252 11.66 7.97 -12.59
N ASN A 253 10.65 8.38 -11.85
CA ASN A 253 10.80 9.26 -10.70
C ASN A 253 10.85 8.52 -9.36
N PHE A 254 10.66 7.20 -9.33
CA PHE A 254 10.58 6.45 -8.09
C PHE A 254 11.89 6.53 -7.27
N TYR A 255 13.02 6.31 -7.90
CA TYR A 255 14.32 6.43 -7.22
C TYR A 255 14.66 7.88 -6.83
N PRO A 256 14.51 8.92 -7.69
CA PRO A 256 14.65 10.32 -7.28
C PRO A 256 13.72 10.71 -6.11
N SER A 257 12.46 10.28 -6.12
CA SER A 257 11.53 10.56 -5.03
C SER A 257 11.94 9.86 -3.72
N PHE A 258 12.50 8.65 -3.80
CA PHE A 258 13.09 7.97 -2.65
C PHE A 258 14.29 8.75 -2.09
N LEU A 259 15.21 9.22 -2.93
CA LEU A 259 16.36 10.04 -2.48
C LEU A 259 15.90 11.34 -1.82
N ALA A 260 14.88 11.98 -2.35
CA ALA A 260 14.27 13.17 -1.75
C ALA A 260 13.66 12.86 -0.37
N ALA A 261 12.92 11.76 -0.27
CA ALA A 261 12.35 11.30 0.99
C ALA A 261 13.44 11.01 2.03
N LEU A 262 14.50 10.31 1.64
CA LEU A 262 15.66 10.02 2.49
C LEU A 262 16.35 11.32 2.96
N THR A 263 16.56 12.29 2.05
CA THR A 263 17.15 13.58 2.39
C THR A 263 16.37 14.32 3.49
N ILE A 264 15.05 14.29 3.41
CA ILE A 264 14.19 14.94 4.41
C ILE A 264 14.17 14.12 5.70
N ASP A 265 14.07 12.80 5.61
CA ASP A 265 13.97 11.90 6.75
C ASP A 265 15.24 11.90 7.61
N GLN A 266 16.41 12.08 7.01
CA GLN A 266 17.69 12.22 7.72
C GLN A 266 17.83 13.54 8.49
N ASN A 267 17.15 14.61 8.06
CA ASN A 267 17.22 15.93 8.70
C ASN A 267 15.82 16.58 8.77
N PRO A 268 14.85 15.95 9.45
CA PRO A 268 13.45 16.36 9.37
C PRO A 268 13.19 17.76 9.90
N GLN A 269 13.92 18.20 10.94
CA GLN A 269 13.76 19.53 11.56
C GLN A 269 14.21 20.67 10.62
N ARG A 270 15.08 20.40 9.64
CA ARG A 270 15.44 21.38 8.61
C ARG A 270 14.25 21.78 7.74
N TYR A 271 13.33 20.85 7.51
CA TYR A 271 12.17 21.01 6.64
C TYR A 271 10.87 21.25 7.40
N PHE A 272 10.80 20.72 8.60
CA PHE A 272 9.66 20.80 9.52
C PHE A 272 10.17 21.02 10.95
N PRO A 273 10.44 22.28 11.34
CA PRO A 273 11.16 22.58 12.58
C PRO A 273 10.55 21.97 13.84
N ASP A 274 9.21 21.89 13.93
CA ASP A 274 8.48 21.41 15.11
C ASP A 274 8.11 19.92 15.02
N VAL A 275 8.63 19.17 14.02
CA VAL A 275 8.27 17.77 13.84
C VAL A 275 8.99 16.90 14.89
N GLN A 276 8.22 16.04 15.53
CA GLN A 276 8.72 15.00 16.44
C GLN A 276 8.15 13.66 16.01
N ARG A 277 8.97 12.61 16.06
CA ARG A 277 8.53 11.24 15.81
C ARG A 277 7.69 10.74 16.98
N ALA A 278 6.63 10.00 16.67
CA ALA A 278 5.85 9.31 17.69
C ALA A 278 6.72 8.25 18.41
N PRO A 279 6.40 7.92 19.66
CA PRO A 279 7.09 6.85 20.37
C PRO A 279 6.90 5.51 19.67
N GLU A 280 7.87 4.60 19.85
CA GLU A 280 7.79 3.22 19.33
C GLU A 280 6.53 2.51 19.84
N LEU A 281 5.87 1.77 18.95
CA LEU A 281 4.70 0.97 19.31
C LEU A 281 5.15 -0.26 20.11
N VAL A 282 4.79 -0.32 21.39
CA VAL A 282 5.15 -1.40 22.30
C VAL A 282 3.94 -2.31 22.54
N PHE A 283 4.14 -3.60 22.32
CA PHE A 283 3.13 -4.64 22.52
C PHE A 283 3.81 -5.98 22.85
N HIS A 284 3.02 -6.97 23.25
CA HIS A 284 3.46 -8.36 23.25
C HIS A 284 2.59 -9.20 22.30
N GLU A 285 3.14 -10.31 21.78
CA GLU A 285 2.44 -11.22 20.89
C GLU A 285 2.13 -12.54 21.61
N VAL A 286 0.90 -13.01 21.46
CA VAL A 286 0.51 -14.34 21.90
C VAL A 286 -0.06 -15.14 20.72
N PRO A 287 0.45 -16.35 20.44
CA PRO A 287 -0.12 -17.19 19.40
C PRO A 287 -1.51 -17.68 19.83
N MET A 288 -2.51 -17.47 18.98
CA MET A 288 -3.87 -17.96 19.24
C MET A 288 -3.91 -19.49 19.31
N PRO A 289 -4.30 -20.07 20.44
CA PRO A 289 -4.33 -21.53 20.61
C PRO A 289 -5.48 -22.19 19.84
N GLY A 290 -6.54 -21.45 19.57
CA GLY A 290 -7.72 -21.84 18.82
C GLY A 290 -8.32 -20.68 18.07
N TYR A 291 -9.41 -20.92 17.37
CA TYR A 291 -10.21 -19.86 16.76
C TYR A 291 -11.08 -19.20 17.84
N ALA A 292 -11.22 -17.87 17.81
CA ALA A 292 -12.01 -17.13 18.78
C ALA A 292 -12.78 -15.98 18.15
N GLU A 293 -13.96 -15.68 18.69
CA GLU A 293 -14.66 -14.43 18.38
C GLU A 293 -13.91 -13.24 19.00
N VAL A 294 -13.80 -12.14 18.28
CA VAL A 294 -13.21 -10.90 18.82
C VAL A 294 -13.91 -10.44 20.08
N ALA A 295 -15.24 -10.49 20.11
CA ALA A 295 -16.03 -10.12 21.28
C ALA A 295 -15.73 -10.99 22.53
N THR A 296 -15.32 -12.23 22.33
CA THR A 296 -14.88 -13.11 23.41
C THR A 296 -13.52 -12.69 23.94
N LEU A 297 -12.57 -12.40 23.05
CA LEU A 297 -11.24 -11.89 23.42
C LEU A 297 -11.33 -10.54 24.13
N GLU A 298 -12.14 -9.63 23.61
CA GLU A 298 -12.40 -8.31 24.19
C GLU A 298 -12.87 -8.42 25.65
N ARG A 299 -13.86 -9.27 25.91
CA ARG A 299 -14.40 -9.49 27.27
C ARG A 299 -13.44 -10.20 28.19
N ALA A 300 -12.81 -11.27 27.70
CA ALA A 300 -11.93 -12.11 28.52
C ALA A 300 -10.64 -11.37 28.92
N LEU A 301 -10.10 -10.56 28.02
CA LEU A 301 -8.86 -9.81 28.25
C LEU A 301 -9.09 -8.41 28.85
N GLY A 302 -10.34 -7.94 28.89
CA GLY A 302 -10.65 -6.57 29.33
C GLY A 302 -10.07 -5.48 28.42
N ILE A 303 -9.74 -5.80 27.18
CA ILE A 303 -9.11 -4.85 26.22
C ILE A 303 -10.18 -4.33 25.27
N PRO A 304 -10.31 -2.99 25.13
CA PRO A 304 -11.24 -2.39 24.19
C PRO A 304 -11.00 -2.84 22.75
N ARG A 305 -12.08 -3.02 21.99
CA ARG A 305 -12.04 -3.44 20.57
C ARG A 305 -11.15 -2.55 19.70
N GLU A 306 -11.18 -1.25 19.92
CA GLU A 306 -10.39 -0.29 19.15
C GLU A 306 -8.89 -0.52 19.38
N THR A 307 -8.47 -0.75 20.63
CA THR A 307 -7.08 -1.07 20.96
C THR A 307 -6.64 -2.39 20.30
N LEU A 308 -7.49 -3.42 20.36
CA LEU A 308 -7.21 -4.68 19.66
C LEU A 308 -7.09 -4.47 18.15
N ARG A 309 -7.95 -3.63 17.56
CA ARG A 309 -7.93 -3.32 16.13
C ARG A 309 -6.69 -2.56 15.72
N GLU A 310 -6.28 -1.56 16.48
CA GLU A 310 -5.06 -0.78 16.23
C GLU A 310 -3.81 -1.66 16.25
N LEU A 311 -3.72 -2.58 17.20
CA LEU A 311 -2.59 -3.50 17.32
C LEU A 311 -2.62 -4.65 16.30
N ASN A 312 -3.81 -5.00 15.77
CA ASN A 312 -4.01 -6.14 14.86
C ASN A 312 -4.62 -5.72 13.52
N PRO A 313 -4.00 -4.78 12.78
CA PRO A 313 -4.57 -4.21 11.55
C PRO A 313 -4.69 -5.24 10.41
N ALA A 314 -4.01 -6.37 10.49
CA ALA A 314 -4.11 -7.46 9.51
C ALA A 314 -5.45 -8.20 9.56
N LEU A 315 -6.19 -8.16 10.66
CA LEU A 315 -7.49 -8.80 10.76
C LEU A 315 -8.53 -8.06 9.91
N ARG A 316 -9.21 -8.81 9.02
CA ARG A 316 -10.15 -8.26 8.05
C ARG A 316 -11.49 -7.87 8.70
N PRO A 317 -12.29 -7.01 8.05
CA PRO A 317 -13.60 -6.59 8.56
C PRO A 317 -14.52 -7.72 9.00
N ALA A 318 -14.50 -8.87 8.30
CA ALA A 318 -15.30 -10.04 8.66
C ALA A 318 -14.97 -10.62 10.05
N VAL A 319 -13.73 -10.42 10.53
CA VAL A 319 -13.34 -10.81 11.91
C VAL A 319 -13.91 -9.82 12.91
N TRP A 320 -13.82 -8.52 12.61
CA TRP A 320 -14.32 -7.45 13.48
C TRP A 320 -15.84 -7.40 13.56
N SER A 321 -16.56 -7.83 12.50
CA SER A 321 -18.04 -7.96 12.51
C SER A 321 -18.54 -9.23 13.22
N GLY A 322 -17.64 -10.18 13.54
CA GLY A 322 -18.00 -11.47 14.13
C GLY A 322 -18.45 -12.52 13.10
N GLU A 323 -18.39 -12.22 11.79
CA GLU A 323 -18.68 -13.21 10.73
C GLU A 323 -17.60 -14.28 10.63
N LYS A 324 -16.39 -13.96 11.06
CA LYS A 324 -15.24 -14.85 11.12
C LYS A 324 -14.54 -14.74 12.46
N PHE A 325 -13.88 -15.82 12.85
CA PHE A 325 -13.07 -15.86 14.06
C PHE A 325 -11.65 -15.38 13.81
N VAL A 326 -10.99 -14.86 14.85
CA VAL A 326 -9.53 -14.72 14.88
C VAL A 326 -8.93 -16.11 14.70
N PRO A 327 -8.07 -16.36 13.70
CA PRO A 327 -7.67 -17.71 13.36
C PRO A 327 -6.64 -18.28 14.34
N ARG A 328 -6.68 -19.61 14.52
CA ARG A 328 -5.64 -20.35 15.24
C ARG A 328 -4.25 -20.04 14.63
N GLY A 329 -3.26 -19.86 15.49
CA GLY A 329 -1.88 -19.56 15.10
C GLY A 329 -1.66 -18.08 14.71
N TYR A 330 -2.70 -17.25 14.64
CA TYR A 330 -2.53 -15.82 14.49
C TYR A 330 -1.79 -15.26 15.71
N ARG A 331 -0.76 -14.44 15.48
CA ARG A 331 -0.04 -13.77 16.56
C ARG A 331 -0.80 -12.53 16.98
N LEU A 332 -1.67 -12.71 17.97
CA LEU A 332 -2.48 -11.63 18.52
C LEU A 332 -1.59 -10.69 19.30
N ARG A 333 -1.62 -9.40 18.93
CA ARG A 333 -0.92 -8.35 19.65
C ARG A 333 -1.83 -7.73 20.69
N LEU A 334 -1.28 -7.60 21.87
CA LEU A 334 -1.92 -7.05 23.05
C LEU A 334 -1.08 -5.86 23.55
N PRO A 335 -1.69 -4.87 24.25
CA PRO A 335 -0.96 -3.77 24.87
C PRO A 335 0.18 -4.27 25.75
N SER A 336 1.22 -3.46 25.92
CA SER A 336 2.31 -3.76 26.85
C SER A 336 1.79 -3.94 28.27
N GLY A 337 2.22 -5.04 28.88
CA GLY A 337 1.84 -5.48 30.22
C GLY A 337 2.52 -6.81 30.51
N GLU A 338 1.96 -7.63 31.38
CA GLU A 338 2.46 -9.00 31.56
C GLU A 338 2.28 -9.81 30.26
N SER A 339 3.38 -10.43 29.82
CA SER A 339 3.36 -11.26 28.60
C SER A 339 2.53 -12.52 28.85
N LEU A 340 1.48 -12.71 28.05
CA LEU A 340 0.62 -13.88 28.11
C LEU A 340 1.19 -15.02 27.28
N SER A 341 1.26 -16.22 27.87
CA SER A 341 1.47 -17.46 27.13
C SER A 341 0.17 -17.94 26.49
N ALA A 342 0.25 -18.85 25.51
CA ALA A 342 -0.93 -19.48 24.92
C ALA A 342 -1.77 -20.26 25.97
N ALA A 343 -1.12 -20.86 26.98
CA ALA A 343 -1.81 -21.56 28.08
C ALA A 343 -2.61 -20.61 28.97
N GLN A 344 -2.01 -19.48 29.35
CA GLN A 344 -2.71 -18.42 30.10
C GLN A 344 -3.86 -17.81 29.31
N LEU A 345 -3.70 -17.68 27.98
CA LEU A 345 -4.79 -17.21 27.12
C LEU A 345 -5.96 -18.20 27.10
N ILE A 346 -5.69 -19.53 27.09
CA ILE A 346 -6.73 -20.54 27.20
C ILE A 346 -7.45 -20.43 28.55
N GLU A 347 -6.71 -20.24 29.64
CA GLU A 347 -7.27 -20.09 30.98
C GLU A 347 -8.20 -18.86 31.10
N GLN A 348 -7.75 -17.72 30.58
CA GLN A 348 -8.53 -16.46 30.61
C GLN A 348 -9.76 -16.49 29.69
N VAL A 349 -9.61 -17.04 28.47
CA VAL A 349 -10.69 -17.08 27.49
C VAL A 349 -11.70 -18.20 27.78
N GLY A 350 -11.23 -19.35 28.27
CA GLY A 350 -11.97 -20.59 28.44
C GLY A 350 -11.87 -21.49 27.21
N ALA A 351 -11.52 -22.77 27.41
CA ALA A 351 -11.41 -23.75 26.33
C ALA A 351 -12.77 -24.04 25.64
N ASP A 352 -13.89 -23.78 26.33
CA ASP A 352 -15.26 -23.86 25.82
C ASP A 352 -15.62 -22.69 24.85
N ARG A 353 -14.83 -21.65 24.81
CA ARG A 353 -15.00 -20.45 23.94
C ARG A 353 -13.96 -20.36 22.84
N LEU A 354 -13.03 -21.29 22.80
CA LEU A 354 -12.06 -21.46 21.73
C LEU A 354 -12.49 -22.60 20.82
N PHE A 355 -12.40 -22.43 19.52
CA PHE A 355 -12.88 -23.40 18.54
C PHE A 355 -11.73 -24.09 17.83
N VAL A 356 -11.94 -25.33 17.36
CA VAL A 356 -10.92 -26.10 16.61
C VAL A 356 -10.83 -25.70 15.14
N ALA A 357 -11.88 -25.06 14.60
CA ALA A 357 -11.96 -24.66 13.20
C ALA A 357 -12.60 -23.27 13.05
N GLN A 358 -12.47 -22.70 11.86
CA GLN A 358 -13.13 -21.44 11.48
C GLN A 358 -14.64 -21.68 11.30
N VAL A 359 -15.44 -20.68 11.67
CA VAL A 359 -16.87 -20.70 11.38
C VAL A 359 -17.13 -20.81 9.88
N ALA A 360 -17.98 -21.74 9.49
CA ALA A 360 -18.42 -21.85 8.10
C ALA A 360 -19.20 -20.59 7.68
N PRO A 361 -19.16 -20.19 6.42
CA PRO A 361 -20.00 -19.08 5.95
C PRO A 361 -21.47 -19.46 6.05
N ARG A 362 -22.31 -18.54 6.56
CA ARG A 362 -23.78 -18.77 6.69
C ARG A 362 -24.50 -18.75 5.36
N THR A 363 -23.93 -18.07 4.37
CA THR A 363 -24.49 -17.99 3.02
C THR A 363 -23.39 -18.08 1.97
N HIS A 364 -23.77 -18.48 0.76
CA HIS A 364 -22.92 -18.47 -0.42
C HIS A 364 -23.61 -17.68 -1.55
N ALA A 365 -22.94 -16.64 -2.05
CA ALA A 365 -23.37 -15.95 -3.26
C ALA A 365 -22.90 -16.70 -4.48
N VAL A 366 -23.84 -17.23 -5.27
CA VAL A 366 -23.56 -18.00 -6.49
C VAL A 366 -22.76 -17.18 -7.50
N ARG A 367 -21.62 -17.71 -7.95
CA ARG A 367 -20.78 -17.11 -8.99
C ARG A 367 -21.17 -17.61 -10.37
N ARG A 368 -20.70 -16.95 -11.41
CA ARG A 368 -20.94 -17.35 -12.79
C ARG A 368 -20.44 -18.77 -13.05
N GLY A 369 -21.34 -19.67 -13.50
CA GLY A 369 -21.00 -21.06 -13.85
C GLY A 369 -20.90 -22.01 -12.66
N GLU A 370 -21.25 -21.60 -11.43
CA GLU A 370 -21.37 -22.52 -10.31
C GLU A 370 -22.68 -23.31 -10.37
N THR A 371 -22.61 -24.56 -9.95
CA THR A 371 -23.77 -25.47 -9.83
C THR A 371 -23.97 -25.85 -8.37
N LEU A 372 -25.18 -26.28 -8.02
CA LEU A 372 -25.52 -26.76 -6.69
C LEU A 372 -24.55 -27.87 -6.24
N THR A 373 -24.19 -28.79 -7.13
CA THR A 373 -23.23 -29.87 -6.88
C THR A 373 -21.83 -29.35 -6.49
N ARG A 374 -21.32 -28.33 -7.23
CA ARG A 374 -20.00 -27.74 -6.90
C ARG A 374 -20.01 -27.01 -5.59
N ILE A 375 -21.10 -26.32 -5.28
CA ILE A 375 -21.25 -25.57 -4.02
C ILE A 375 -21.40 -26.55 -2.86
N ALA A 376 -22.23 -27.56 -2.98
CA ALA A 376 -22.39 -28.63 -1.98
C ALA A 376 -21.05 -29.29 -1.65
N LYS A 377 -20.30 -29.72 -2.67
CA LYS A 377 -18.97 -30.32 -2.48
C LYS A 377 -17.98 -29.36 -1.79
N ARG A 378 -18.02 -28.05 -2.11
CA ARG A 378 -17.14 -27.04 -1.51
C ARG A 378 -17.35 -26.91 0.01
N TYR A 379 -18.60 -27.04 0.47
CA TYR A 379 -18.97 -26.83 1.87
C TYR A 379 -19.28 -28.11 2.61
N GLY A 380 -18.99 -29.27 2.03
CA GLY A 380 -19.16 -30.58 2.70
C GLY A 380 -20.59 -31.08 2.80
N PHE A 381 -21.53 -30.52 1.99
CA PHE A 381 -22.92 -30.98 1.91
C PHE A 381 -23.10 -32.02 0.82
N SER A 382 -24.07 -32.90 1.00
CA SER A 382 -24.69 -33.57 -0.14
C SER A 382 -25.54 -32.57 -0.93
N VAL A 383 -25.76 -32.84 -2.21
CA VAL A 383 -26.61 -31.98 -3.06
C VAL A 383 -28.04 -31.89 -2.52
N ALA A 384 -28.54 -33.01 -1.97
CA ALA A 384 -29.88 -33.09 -1.39
C ALA A 384 -30.03 -32.23 -0.13
N GLU A 385 -29.02 -32.23 0.76
CA GLU A 385 -29.01 -31.39 1.98
C GLU A 385 -28.97 -29.91 1.62
N LEU A 386 -28.08 -29.49 0.70
CA LEU A 386 -28.00 -28.10 0.33
C LEU A 386 -29.26 -27.62 -0.41
N ALA A 387 -29.86 -28.48 -1.26
CA ALA A 387 -31.10 -28.21 -1.95
C ALA A 387 -32.25 -28.03 -0.94
N LYS A 388 -32.40 -28.97 -0.01
CA LYS A 388 -33.43 -28.93 1.04
C LYS A 388 -33.30 -27.68 1.94
N LEU A 389 -32.06 -27.32 2.31
CA LEU A 389 -31.80 -26.13 3.16
C LEU A 389 -32.22 -24.82 2.47
N ASN A 390 -32.29 -24.82 1.14
CA ASN A 390 -32.60 -23.64 0.32
C ASN A 390 -33.96 -23.71 -0.38
N ASP A 391 -34.78 -24.70 -0.07
CA ASP A 391 -36.08 -24.93 -0.72
C ASP A 391 -35.95 -25.02 -2.26
N LEU A 392 -34.90 -25.73 -2.74
CA LEU A 392 -34.58 -25.91 -4.14
C LEU A 392 -34.65 -27.37 -4.56
N PRO A 393 -34.99 -27.69 -5.81
CA PRO A 393 -34.79 -29.04 -6.36
C PRO A 393 -33.29 -29.32 -6.53
N THR A 394 -32.91 -30.61 -6.48
CA THR A 394 -31.50 -31.03 -6.57
C THR A 394 -30.82 -30.70 -7.90
N ASP A 395 -31.60 -30.48 -8.95
CA ASP A 395 -31.19 -30.07 -10.30
C ASP A 395 -31.39 -28.57 -10.58
N ALA A 396 -31.63 -27.76 -9.53
CA ALA A 396 -31.90 -26.34 -9.65
C ALA A 396 -30.81 -25.60 -10.46
N LYS A 397 -31.26 -24.80 -11.44
CA LYS A 397 -30.40 -23.85 -12.15
C LYS A 397 -30.23 -22.61 -11.31
N LEU A 398 -29.00 -22.37 -10.85
CA LEU A 398 -28.67 -21.24 -9.98
C LEU A 398 -28.42 -19.96 -10.81
N ARG A 399 -28.82 -18.82 -10.27
CA ARG A 399 -28.57 -17.50 -10.86
C ARG A 399 -27.35 -16.86 -10.20
N ARG A 400 -26.53 -16.16 -11.00
CA ARG A 400 -25.40 -15.37 -10.44
C ARG A 400 -25.93 -14.37 -9.42
N GLY A 401 -25.29 -14.32 -8.22
CA GLY A 401 -25.68 -13.46 -7.11
C GLY A 401 -26.78 -14.06 -6.21
N GLN A 402 -27.38 -15.21 -6.60
CA GLN A 402 -28.33 -15.90 -5.72
C GLN A 402 -27.65 -16.28 -4.40
N GLN A 403 -28.30 -15.98 -3.28
CA GLN A 403 -27.78 -16.34 -1.96
C GLN A 403 -28.33 -17.73 -1.61
N LEU A 404 -27.41 -18.65 -1.35
CA LEU A 404 -27.75 -19.96 -0.79
C LEU A 404 -27.43 -19.96 0.71
N ARG A 405 -28.39 -20.40 1.53
CA ARG A 405 -28.17 -20.68 2.95
C ARG A 405 -27.27 -21.90 3.10
N LEU A 406 -26.30 -21.80 4.02
CA LEU A 406 -25.45 -22.90 4.45
C LEU A 406 -25.79 -23.19 5.91
N ALA A 407 -25.69 -24.45 6.34
CA ALA A 407 -26.01 -24.81 7.72
C ALA A 407 -25.15 -23.99 8.70
N ASP A 408 -25.79 -23.60 9.82
CA ASP A 408 -25.17 -22.73 10.82
C ASP A 408 -24.54 -23.61 11.93
N GLU A 409 -23.69 -24.57 11.55
CA GLU A 409 -22.98 -25.38 12.52
C GLU A 409 -21.76 -24.63 13.04
N ARG A 410 -21.77 -24.31 14.34
CA ARG A 410 -20.56 -23.82 15.00
C ARG A 410 -19.57 -24.96 15.11
N PRO A 411 -18.27 -24.74 14.86
CA PRO A 411 -17.26 -25.78 15.03
C PRO A 411 -17.17 -26.22 16.49
N ALA A 412 -16.67 -27.44 16.71
CA ALA A 412 -16.42 -27.97 18.05
C ALA A 412 -15.45 -27.03 18.81
N THR A 413 -15.64 -26.97 20.14
CA THR A 413 -14.75 -26.21 21.02
C THR A 413 -13.49 -27.01 21.35
N LEU A 414 -12.45 -26.35 21.84
CA LEU A 414 -11.25 -27.04 22.34
C LEU A 414 -11.59 -27.95 23.52
N ALA A 415 -12.50 -27.54 24.39
CA ALA A 415 -12.94 -28.35 25.50
C ALA A 415 -13.56 -29.67 25.04
N SER A 416 -14.48 -29.63 24.07
CA SER A 416 -15.12 -30.82 23.52
C SER A 416 -14.16 -31.74 22.75
N ALA A 417 -13.14 -31.16 22.07
CA ALA A 417 -12.14 -31.96 21.37
C ALA A 417 -11.18 -32.67 22.33
N LEU A 418 -10.79 -32.04 23.42
CA LEU A 418 -9.93 -32.64 24.44
C LEU A 418 -10.62 -33.80 25.18
N THR A 419 -11.95 -33.71 25.40
CA THR A 419 -12.71 -34.79 25.99
C THR A 419 -12.87 -36.01 25.07
N LEU A 420 -12.94 -35.81 23.76
CA LEU A 420 -12.99 -36.88 22.77
C LEU A 420 -11.66 -37.64 22.66
N ASP A 421 -10.52 -36.92 22.66
CA ASP A 421 -9.19 -37.54 22.65
C ASP A 421 -8.91 -38.37 23.94
N SER A 422 -9.35 -37.88 25.10
CA SER A 422 -9.21 -38.62 26.35
C SER A 422 -10.08 -39.86 26.39
N ALA A 423 -11.26 -39.85 25.76
CA ALA A 423 -12.15 -41.03 25.66
C ALA A 423 -11.63 -42.05 24.63
N ALA A 424 -10.99 -41.61 23.54
CA ALA A 424 -10.40 -42.49 22.54
C ALA A 424 -9.11 -43.17 23.01
N GLY A 425 -8.35 -42.56 23.93
CA GLY A 425 -7.17 -43.14 24.57
C GLY A 425 -7.45 -44.08 25.76
N ALA A 426 -8.71 -44.19 26.20
CA ALA A 426 -9.13 -45.01 27.32
C ALA A 426 -9.89 -46.31 26.91
N ALA A 427 -9.88 -46.66 25.63
CA ALA A 427 -10.41 -47.95 25.17
C ALA A 427 -9.35 -49.06 25.38
N PRO A 428 -9.67 -50.17 26.04
CA PRO A 428 -8.76 -51.24 26.44
C PRO A 428 -8.21 -52.03 25.24
#